data_4456d741681dcfd6cc46bd937cfca41c
#
_entry.id   4456d741681dcfd6cc46bd937cfca41c
#
_cell.length_a   1.000
_cell.length_b   1.000
_cell.length_c   1.000
_cell.angle_alpha   90.00
_cell.angle_beta   90.00
_cell.angle_gamma   90.00
#
_symmetry.space_group_name_H-M   'P 1'
#
loop_
_entity.id
_entity.type
_entity.pdbx_description
1 polymer ?
#
loop_
_entity_poly.entity_id
_entity_poly.type
_entity_poly.pdbx_seq_one_letter_code
_entity_poly.pdbx_strand_id
1 'polypeptide(L)'
;MVFLAIIKWKNNDIFLIDQSDGLTDSIHQDFFCNELGAEFDGKNTYIFKNPEPELFEGLQDYLSFIGVIPTYDDKAQEQIKIIEGEKADFEKLKKIAIKTKNQPQSKLKIPFIKKALKSYQIPAVIHATSLDASANFSVPGSGKTWMAYATYFIEKSRKNVNK
;
A
#
# COMPACT_ATOMS: atom_id res chain seq x y z
N MET A 1 -8.28 -10.84 -32.21
CA MET A 1 -9.23 -11.60 -31.37
C MET A 1 -9.31 -10.83 -30.07
N VAL A 2 -10.51 -10.47 -29.60
CA VAL A 2 -10.65 -9.74 -28.33
C VAL A 2 -10.87 -10.80 -27.26
N PHE A 3 -9.96 -10.93 -26.35
CA PHE A 3 -10.13 -11.80 -25.18
C PHE A 3 -11.01 -11.13 -24.15
N LEU A 4 -12.01 -11.85 -23.65
CA LEU A 4 -12.95 -11.37 -22.64
C LEU A 4 -12.74 -12.11 -21.33
N ALA A 5 -12.55 -11.37 -20.26
CA ALA A 5 -12.42 -11.92 -18.92
C ALA A 5 -13.33 -11.16 -17.92
N ILE A 6 -13.75 -11.83 -16.87
CA ILE A 6 -14.48 -11.23 -15.76
C ILE A 6 -13.65 -11.40 -14.49
N ILE A 7 -13.47 -10.31 -13.75
CA ILE A 7 -12.90 -10.35 -12.41
C ILE A 7 -14.03 -10.18 -11.40
N LYS A 8 -14.17 -11.15 -10.49
CA LYS A 8 -15.11 -11.12 -9.37
C LYS A 8 -14.39 -11.16 -8.05
N TRP A 9 -14.93 -10.43 -7.08
CA TRP A 9 -14.43 -10.45 -5.69
C TRP A 9 -15.44 -11.12 -4.77
N LYS A 10 -15.05 -12.26 -4.16
CA LYS A 10 -15.94 -13.03 -3.29
C LYS A 10 -15.17 -13.63 -2.12
N ASN A 11 -15.64 -13.44 -0.89
CA ASN A 11 -15.06 -14.03 0.33
C ASN A 11 -13.56 -13.75 0.50
N ASN A 12 -13.12 -12.54 0.17
CA ASN A 12 -11.71 -12.15 0.18
C ASN A 12 -10.82 -12.82 -0.87
N ASP A 13 -11.40 -13.49 -1.87
CA ASP A 13 -10.69 -14.11 -2.97
C ASP A 13 -11.03 -13.40 -4.29
N ILE A 14 -10.07 -13.38 -5.23
CA ILE A 14 -10.29 -12.92 -6.61
C ILE A 14 -10.54 -14.13 -7.50
N PHE A 15 -11.56 -14.04 -8.32
CA PHE A 15 -11.91 -15.00 -9.36
C PHE A 15 -11.71 -14.34 -10.72
N LEU A 16 -10.72 -14.79 -11.48
CA LEU A 16 -10.54 -14.44 -12.90
C LEU A 16 -11.22 -15.50 -13.75
N ILE A 17 -12.28 -15.14 -14.44
CA ILE A 17 -13.08 -16.04 -15.28
C ILE A 17 -12.79 -15.71 -16.74
N ASP A 18 -12.18 -16.62 -17.46
CA ASP A 18 -12.00 -16.52 -18.92
C ASP A 18 -13.31 -16.83 -19.62
N GLN A 19 -13.77 -15.91 -20.48
CA GLN A 19 -14.99 -16.07 -21.26
C GLN A 19 -14.74 -16.42 -22.73
N SER A 20 -13.47 -16.44 -23.14
CA SER A 20 -13.10 -16.59 -24.55
C SER A 20 -12.19 -17.77 -24.82
N ASP A 21 -11.92 -18.61 -23.80
CA ASP A 21 -10.94 -19.70 -23.80
C ASP A 21 -9.52 -19.26 -24.21
N GLY A 22 -9.23 -17.96 -24.10
CA GLY A 22 -7.97 -17.37 -24.50
C GLY A 22 -6.90 -17.36 -23.42
N LEU A 23 -7.30 -17.58 -22.15
CA LEU A 23 -6.41 -17.59 -20.98
C LEU A 23 -6.14 -19.01 -20.46
N THR A 24 -6.65 -20.04 -21.13
CA THR A 24 -6.52 -21.44 -20.70
C THR A 24 -5.34 -22.17 -21.33
N ASP A 25 -4.54 -21.51 -22.14
CA ASP A 25 -3.31 -22.10 -22.67
C ASP A 25 -2.23 -22.29 -21.58
N SER A 26 -1.23 -23.12 -21.88
CA SER A 26 -0.18 -23.46 -20.92
C SER A 26 0.65 -22.27 -20.44
N ILE A 27 0.81 -21.25 -21.28
CA ILE A 27 1.61 -20.05 -20.96
C ILE A 27 0.88 -19.20 -19.91
N HIS A 28 -0.41 -18.97 -20.11
CA HIS A 28 -1.21 -18.20 -19.18
C HIS A 28 -1.46 -18.96 -17.87
N GLN A 29 -1.68 -20.30 -17.96
CA GLN A 29 -1.78 -21.14 -16.77
C GLN A 29 -0.50 -21.11 -15.94
N ASP A 30 0.67 -21.21 -16.58
CA ASP A 30 1.95 -21.15 -15.88
C ASP A 30 2.11 -19.83 -15.15
N PHE A 31 1.82 -18.72 -15.82
CA PHE A 31 1.90 -17.40 -15.22
C PHE A 31 0.92 -17.24 -14.03
N PHE A 32 -0.36 -17.54 -14.21
CA PHE A 32 -1.35 -17.36 -13.15
C PHE A 32 -1.13 -18.30 -11.97
N CYS A 33 -0.79 -19.57 -12.23
CA CYS A 33 -0.64 -20.55 -11.15
C CYS A 33 0.74 -20.50 -10.49
N ASN A 34 1.82 -20.41 -11.25
CA ASN A 34 3.17 -20.50 -10.70
C ASN A 34 3.74 -19.15 -10.29
N GLU A 35 3.49 -18.08 -11.05
CA GLU A 35 4.01 -16.75 -10.72
C GLU A 35 3.07 -15.97 -9.77
N LEU A 36 1.75 -16.04 -10.00
CA LEU A 36 0.77 -15.32 -9.18
C LEU A 36 0.08 -16.18 -8.12
N GLY A 37 0.33 -17.48 -8.07
CA GLY A 37 -0.17 -18.39 -7.04
C GLY A 37 -1.67 -18.68 -7.12
N ALA A 38 -2.27 -18.64 -8.31
CA ALA A 38 -3.67 -18.97 -8.51
C ALA A 38 -3.91 -20.48 -8.45
N GLU A 39 -5.08 -20.88 -7.98
CA GLU A 39 -5.66 -22.21 -8.17
C GLU A 39 -6.50 -22.22 -9.45
N PHE A 40 -6.25 -23.15 -10.37
CA PHE A 40 -7.07 -23.30 -11.58
C PHE A 40 -8.15 -24.36 -11.40
N ASP A 41 -9.39 -24.04 -11.74
CA ASP A 41 -10.54 -24.96 -11.54
C ASP A 41 -10.66 -26.08 -12.58
N GLY A 42 -9.71 -26.12 -13.53
CA GLY A 42 -9.68 -27.12 -14.62
C GLY A 42 -10.64 -26.81 -15.78
N LYS A 43 -11.28 -25.63 -15.76
CA LYS A 43 -12.17 -25.17 -16.84
C LYS A 43 -11.76 -23.81 -17.36
N ASN A 44 -12.17 -22.75 -16.70
CA ASN A 44 -11.91 -21.38 -17.16
C ASN A 44 -11.74 -20.37 -16.03
N THR A 45 -11.52 -20.81 -14.79
CA THR A 45 -11.46 -19.91 -13.63
C THR A 45 -10.15 -20.07 -12.89
N TYR A 46 -9.47 -18.95 -12.65
CA TYR A 46 -8.32 -18.84 -11.76
C TYR A 46 -8.76 -18.19 -10.45
N ILE A 47 -8.39 -18.79 -9.33
CA ILE A 47 -8.78 -18.37 -7.99
C ILE A 47 -7.54 -17.93 -7.23
N PHE A 48 -7.48 -16.65 -6.85
CA PHE A 48 -6.41 -16.10 -6.04
C PHE A 48 -6.90 -15.95 -4.60
N LYS A 49 -6.33 -16.72 -3.68
CA LYS A 49 -6.74 -16.75 -2.27
C LYS A 49 -6.14 -15.59 -1.48
N ASN A 50 -6.99 -14.82 -0.77
CA ASN A 50 -6.56 -13.70 0.06
C ASN A 50 -5.48 -12.83 -0.61
N PRO A 51 -5.72 -12.29 -1.81
CA PRO A 51 -4.71 -11.60 -2.57
C PRO A 51 -4.24 -10.32 -1.87
N GLU A 52 -2.93 -10.08 -1.91
CA GLU A 52 -2.37 -8.79 -1.54
C GLU A 52 -2.66 -7.74 -2.63
N PRO A 53 -2.70 -6.43 -2.29
CA PRO A 53 -2.98 -5.37 -3.27
C PRO A 53 -2.06 -5.39 -4.48
N GLU A 54 -0.78 -5.73 -4.30
CA GLU A 54 0.24 -5.83 -5.35
C GLU A 54 -0.08 -6.93 -6.37
N LEU A 55 -0.68 -8.03 -5.91
CA LEU A 55 -1.10 -9.11 -6.81
C LEU A 55 -2.19 -8.62 -7.77
N PHE A 56 -3.11 -7.82 -7.28
CA PHE A 56 -4.17 -7.27 -8.12
C PHE A 56 -3.62 -6.33 -9.19
N GLU A 57 -2.64 -5.49 -8.86
CA GLU A 57 -1.93 -4.64 -9.84
C GLU A 57 -1.20 -5.50 -10.88
N GLY A 58 -0.44 -6.50 -10.45
CA GLY A 58 0.26 -7.42 -11.35
C GLY A 58 -0.68 -8.17 -12.29
N LEU A 59 -1.85 -8.56 -11.81
CA LEU A 59 -2.89 -9.18 -12.62
C LEU A 59 -3.43 -8.21 -13.68
N GLN A 60 -3.73 -6.96 -13.31
CA GLN A 60 -4.20 -5.94 -14.24
C GLN A 60 -3.15 -5.61 -15.31
N ASP A 61 -1.89 -5.44 -14.89
CA ASP A 61 -0.77 -5.16 -15.81
C ASP A 61 -0.59 -6.30 -16.82
N TYR A 62 -0.64 -7.54 -16.35
CA TYR A 62 -0.52 -8.69 -17.24
C TYR A 62 -1.69 -8.79 -18.24
N LEU A 63 -2.93 -8.66 -17.77
CA LEU A 63 -4.10 -8.67 -18.66
C LEU A 63 -4.03 -7.56 -19.70
N SER A 64 -3.59 -6.37 -19.30
CA SER A 64 -3.37 -5.24 -20.20
C SER A 64 -2.27 -5.54 -21.23
N PHE A 65 -1.16 -6.15 -20.81
CA PHE A 65 -0.06 -6.53 -21.68
C PHE A 65 -0.47 -7.51 -22.78
N ILE A 66 -1.33 -8.48 -22.45
CA ILE A 66 -1.84 -9.46 -23.42
C ILE A 66 -3.09 -8.97 -24.18
N GLY A 67 -3.50 -7.70 -23.97
CA GLY A 67 -4.63 -7.08 -24.67
C GLY A 67 -6.01 -7.53 -24.21
N VAL A 68 -6.12 -8.03 -22.97
CA VAL A 68 -7.39 -8.39 -22.34
C VAL A 68 -7.92 -7.20 -21.55
N ILE A 69 -9.15 -6.81 -21.80
CA ILE A 69 -9.86 -5.79 -21.01
C ILE A 69 -10.88 -6.53 -20.13
N PRO A 70 -10.58 -6.69 -18.82
CA PRO A 70 -11.49 -7.40 -17.93
C PRO A 70 -12.71 -6.54 -17.60
N THR A 71 -13.85 -7.20 -17.43
CA THR A 71 -15.02 -6.60 -16.77
C THR A 71 -14.98 -6.96 -15.29
N TYR A 72 -15.49 -6.07 -14.45
CA TYR A 72 -15.45 -6.20 -12.99
C TYR A 72 -16.88 -6.30 -12.45
N ASP A 73 -17.12 -7.19 -11.50
CA ASP A 73 -18.36 -7.14 -10.75
C ASP A 73 -18.38 -5.96 -9.75
N ASP A 74 -19.54 -5.67 -9.18
CA ASP A 74 -19.71 -4.50 -8.30
C ASP A 74 -18.76 -4.52 -7.10
N LYS A 75 -18.51 -5.70 -6.53
CA LYS A 75 -17.59 -5.88 -5.40
C LYS A 75 -16.13 -5.68 -5.80
N ALA A 76 -15.73 -6.18 -6.95
CA ALA A 76 -14.38 -5.95 -7.47
C ALA A 76 -14.16 -4.45 -7.75
N GLN A 77 -15.16 -3.75 -8.31
CA GLN A 77 -15.08 -2.30 -8.52
C GLN A 77 -14.96 -1.52 -7.20
N GLU A 78 -15.67 -1.94 -6.15
CA GLU A 78 -15.55 -1.33 -4.83
C GLU A 78 -14.16 -1.52 -4.23
N GLN A 79 -13.61 -2.74 -4.30
CA GLN A 79 -12.25 -3.03 -3.80
C GLN A 79 -11.17 -2.27 -4.58
N ILE A 80 -11.30 -2.14 -5.89
CA ILE A 80 -10.38 -1.33 -6.71
C ILE A 80 -10.33 0.11 -6.19
N LYS A 81 -11.49 0.73 -5.94
CA LYS A 81 -11.55 2.11 -5.42
C LYS A 81 -10.88 2.25 -4.05
N ILE A 82 -10.99 1.23 -3.18
CA ILE A 82 -10.33 1.22 -1.88
C ILE A 82 -8.80 1.17 -2.09
N ILE A 83 -8.30 0.23 -2.89
CA ILE A 83 -6.87 0.06 -3.17
C ILE A 83 -6.28 1.33 -3.80
N GLU A 84 -6.95 1.90 -4.80
CA GLU A 84 -6.52 3.16 -5.44
C GLU A 84 -6.51 4.34 -4.46
N GLY A 85 -7.50 4.40 -3.56
CA GLY A 85 -7.58 5.41 -2.51
C GLY A 85 -6.41 5.32 -1.53
N GLU A 86 -6.10 4.13 -1.02
CA GLU A 86 -4.98 3.88 -0.12
C GLU A 86 -3.64 4.21 -0.78
N LYS A 87 -3.46 3.83 -2.05
CA LYS A 87 -2.27 4.16 -2.84
C LYS A 87 -2.10 5.67 -3.02
N ALA A 88 -3.17 6.38 -3.35
CA ALA A 88 -3.14 7.84 -3.48
C ALA A 88 -2.78 8.54 -2.16
N ASP A 89 -3.30 8.05 -1.05
CA ASP A 89 -2.98 8.59 0.28
C ASP A 89 -1.54 8.27 0.69
N PHE A 90 -1.05 7.07 0.42
CA PHE A 90 0.36 6.73 0.62
C PHE A 90 1.30 7.64 -0.19
N GLU A 91 1.03 7.88 -1.47
CA GLU A 91 1.83 8.79 -2.29
C GLU A 91 1.79 10.26 -1.80
N LYS A 92 0.66 10.71 -1.26
CA LYS A 92 0.58 12.03 -0.60
C LYS A 92 1.47 12.09 0.63
N LEU A 93 1.40 11.07 1.50
CA LEU A 93 2.22 10.97 2.71
C LEU A 93 3.72 10.92 2.36
N LYS A 94 4.09 10.15 1.35
CA LYS A 94 5.46 10.05 0.83
C LYS A 94 6.00 11.41 0.34
N LYS A 95 5.19 12.15 -0.43
CA LYS A 95 5.55 13.51 -0.88
C LYS A 95 5.74 14.47 0.30
N ILE A 96 4.85 14.41 1.31
CA ILE A 96 4.96 15.21 2.53
C ILE A 96 6.25 14.84 3.28
N ALA A 97 6.55 13.56 3.46
CA ALA A 97 7.73 13.08 4.14
C ALA A 97 9.04 13.55 3.46
N ILE A 98 9.11 13.44 2.12
CA ILE A 98 10.26 13.90 1.34
C ILE A 98 10.43 15.43 1.46
N LYS A 99 9.35 16.19 1.30
CA LYS A 99 9.36 17.65 1.47
C LYS A 99 9.84 18.06 2.85
N THR A 100 9.36 17.39 3.89
CA THR A 100 9.70 17.68 5.27
C THR A 100 11.15 17.32 5.60
N LYS A 101 11.67 16.21 5.06
CA LYS A 101 13.09 15.82 5.21
C LYS A 101 14.04 16.87 4.63
N ASN A 102 13.67 17.51 3.54
CA ASN A 102 14.50 18.47 2.82
C ASN A 102 14.34 19.93 3.30
N GLN A 103 13.38 20.22 4.19
CA GLN A 103 13.21 21.56 4.75
C GLN A 103 14.06 21.73 6.01
N PRO A 104 14.99 22.69 6.05
CA PRO A 104 15.76 23.02 7.26
C PRO A 104 14.83 23.67 8.28
N GLN A 105 14.32 22.88 9.20
CA GLN A 105 13.55 23.39 10.33
C GLN A 105 14.47 23.61 11.52
N SER A 106 14.64 24.85 11.91
CA SER A 106 15.50 25.22 13.03
C SER A 106 14.87 24.99 14.41
N LYS A 107 13.54 24.95 14.50
CA LYS A 107 12.82 24.81 15.77
C LYS A 107 11.49 24.06 15.61
N LEU A 108 11.27 23.05 16.44
CA LEU A 108 10.00 22.35 16.56
C LEU A 108 9.50 22.52 18.02
N LYS A 109 8.33 23.10 18.18
CA LYS A 109 7.68 23.23 19.50
C LYS A 109 6.95 21.93 19.84
N ILE A 110 7.38 21.27 20.92
CA ILE A 110 6.74 20.05 21.40
C ILE A 110 5.71 20.45 22.48
N PRO A 111 4.44 20.07 22.31
CA PRO A 111 3.43 20.31 23.33
C PRO A 111 3.82 19.64 24.68
N PHE A 112 3.48 20.28 25.77
CA PHE A 112 3.66 19.78 27.14
C PHE A 112 5.11 19.60 27.62
N ILE A 113 6.11 19.90 26.82
CA ILE A 113 7.52 19.73 27.17
C ILE A 113 8.32 21.02 26.98
N LYS A 114 9.14 21.36 28.01
CA LYS A 114 10.01 22.55 27.97
C LYS A 114 11.34 22.29 27.26
N LYS A 115 11.81 21.03 27.24
CA LYS A 115 13.12 20.67 26.67
C LYS A 115 13.06 20.65 25.13
N ALA A 116 13.84 21.50 24.49
CA ALA A 116 13.94 21.54 23.03
C ALA A 116 14.65 20.31 22.46
N LEU A 117 14.25 19.95 21.25
CA LEU A 117 15.00 18.98 20.43
C LEU A 117 16.28 19.63 19.92
N LYS A 118 17.34 18.82 19.76
CA LYS A 118 18.53 19.23 19.03
C LYS A 118 18.21 19.28 17.51
N SER A 119 18.94 20.11 16.78
CA SER A 119 18.68 20.35 15.35
C SER A 119 18.62 19.07 14.51
N TYR A 120 19.49 18.10 14.78
CA TYR A 120 19.50 16.81 14.08
C TYR A 120 18.35 15.86 14.47
N GLN A 121 17.66 16.09 15.58
CA GLN A 121 16.52 15.29 16.01
C GLN A 121 15.19 15.76 15.37
N ILE A 122 15.11 17.04 15.01
CA ILE A 122 13.92 17.65 14.45
C ILE A 122 13.43 16.95 13.17
N PRO A 123 14.28 16.71 12.15
CA PRO A 123 13.85 16.03 10.94
C PRO A 123 13.27 14.64 11.19
N ALA A 124 13.88 13.88 12.11
CA ALA A 124 13.40 12.54 12.46
C ALA A 124 12.01 12.57 13.12
N VAL A 125 11.76 13.51 14.02
CA VAL A 125 10.45 13.66 14.67
C VAL A 125 9.39 14.11 13.67
N ILE A 126 9.73 15.07 12.80
CA ILE A 126 8.79 15.54 11.78
C ILE A 126 8.45 14.41 10.81
N HIS A 127 9.45 13.65 10.38
CA HIS A 127 9.22 12.47 9.53
C HIS A 127 8.30 11.46 10.22
N ALA A 128 8.57 11.13 11.49
CA ALA A 128 7.74 10.20 12.25
C ALA A 128 6.29 10.66 12.42
N THR A 129 6.05 11.97 12.59
CA THR A 129 4.71 12.54 12.73
C THR A 129 4.00 12.83 11.40
N SER A 130 4.64 12.54 10.27
CA SER A 130 4.07 12.70 8.92
C SER A 130 3.67 11.38 8.30
N LEU A 131 3.89 10.26 8.98
CA LEU A 131 3.61 8.91 8.50
C LEU A 131 2.83 8.14 9.57
N ASP A 132 1.96 7.24 9.15
CA ASP A 132 1.21 6.35 10.05
C ASP A 132 2.13 5.35 10.75
N ALA A 133 3.20 4.92 10.08
CA ALA A 133 4.24 4.08 10.63
C ALA A 133 5.63 4.58 10.20
N SER A 134 6.58 4.61 11.14
CA SER A 134 7.97 4.99 10.85
C SER A 134 8.95 4.24 11.73
N ALA A 135 10.15 3.95 11.19
CA ALA A 135 11.26 3.36 11.92
C ALA A 135 12.40 4.37 12.08
N ASN A 136 13.00 4.41 13.27
CA ASN A 136 14.13 5.28 13.58
C ASN A 136 15.43 4.47 13.68
N PHE A 137 16.22 4.47 12.62
CA PHE A 137 17.51 3.78 12.51
C PHE A 137 18.71 4.65 12.90
N SER A 138 18.52 5.77 13.60
CA SER A 138 19.64 6.61 14.03
C SER A 138 20.60 5.87 14.95
N VAL A 139 21.85 6.33 14.97
CA VAL A 139 22.94 5.69 15.74
C VAL A 139 22.65 5.65 17.26
N PRO A 140 23.23 4.69 18.01
CA PRO A 140 23.17 4.68 19.47
C PRO A 140 23.59 6.03 20.07
N GLY A 141 22.91 6.46 21.11
CA GLY A 141 23.21 7.75 21.76
C GLY A 141 22.61 9.00 21.11
N SER A 142 21.97 8.87 19.92
CA SER A 142 21.32 10.01 19.24
C SER A 142 20.09 10.57 19.97
N GLY A 143 19.63 9.93 21.04
CA GLY A 143 18.46 10.33 21.81
C GLY A 143 17.12 9.84 21.21
N LYS A 144 17.10 8.62 20.67
CA LYS A 144 15.88 7.99 20.10
C LYS A 144 14.69 8.03 21.05
N THR A 145 14.91 7.73 22.33
CA THR A 145 13.86 7.78 23.36
C THR A 145 13.24 9.17 23.43
N TRP A 146 14.07 10.22 23.34
CA TRP A 146 13.58 11.58 23.36
C TRP A 146 12.79 11.94 22.10
N MET A 147 13.23 11.49 20.95
CA MET A 147 12.50 11.65 19.69
C MET A 147 11.15 10.91 19.72
N ALA A 148 11.11 9.68 20.28
CA ALA A 148 9.87 8.93 20.45
C ALA A 148 8.88 9.64 21.38
N TYR A 149 9.33 10.19 22.51
CA TYR A 149 8.49 11.00 23.38
C TYR A 149 7.98 12.28 22.68
N ALA A 150 8.82 12.94 21.91
CA ALA A 150 8.44 14.12 21.16
C ALA A 150 7.34 13.80 20.13
N THR A 151 7.50 12.72 19.39
CA THR A 151 6.50 12.19 18.45
C THR A 151 5.18 11.90 19.18
N TYR A 152 5.23 11.12 20.28
CA TYR A 152 4.06 10.80 21.08
C TYR A 152 3.29 12.05 21.55
N PHE A 153 3.97 13.06 22.07
CA PHE A 153 3.30 14.27 22.57
C PHE A 153 2.71 15.12 21.45
N ILE A 154 3.33 15.14 20.27
CA ILE A 154 2.77 15.78 19.09
C ILE A 154 1.49 15.05 18.66
N GLU A 155 1.54 13.74 18.53
CA GLU A 155 0.38 12.93 18.12
C GLU A 155 -0.75 12.98 19.17
N LYS A 156 -0.41 12.98 20.46
CA LYS A 156 -1.39 13.19 21.53
C LYS A 156 -2.08 14.55 21.43
N SER A 157 -1.34 15.61 21.09
CA SER A 157 -1.92 16.94 20.92
C SER A 157 -2.85 17.03 19.70
N ARG A 158 -2.62 16.20 18.70
CA ARG A 158 -3.47 16.05 17.50
C ARG A 158 -4.67 15.13 17.74
N LYS A 159 -4.78 14.52 18.93
CA LYS A 159 -5.79 13.52 19.29
C LYS A 159 -5.72 12.20 18.49
N ASN A 160 -4.59 11.92 17.85
CA ASN A 160 -4.36 10.69 17.10
C ASN A 160 -4.01 9.50 18.02
N VAL A 161 -3.66 9.75 19.29
CA VAL A 161 -3.32 8.74 20.28
C VAL A 161 -4.20 8.90 21.51
N ASN A 162 -5.00 7.90 21.81
CA ASN A 162 -5.77 7.80 23.06
C ASN A 162 -4.95 7.01 24.07
N LYS A 163 -4.40 7.73 25.10
CA LYS A 163 -3.64 7.23 26.25
C LYS A 163 -2.44 6.34 25.95
#